data_4c7ad536b7be4049ef3bdb0cb220547f
#
_entry.id   4c7ad536b7be4049ef3bdb0cb220547f
#
_cell.length_a   1.000
_cell.length_b   1.000
_cell.length_c   1.000
_cell.angle_alpha   90.00
_cell.angle_beta   90.00
_cell.angle_gamma   90.00
#
_symmetry.space_group_name_H-M   'P 1'
#
loop_
_entity.id
_entity.type
_entity.pdbx_description
1 polymer ?
#
loop_
_entity_poly.entity_id
_entity_poly.type
_entity_poly.pdbx_seq_one_letter_code
_entity_poly.pdbx_strand_id
1 'polypeptide(L)'
;MILKYRVSLPGIKGFARVYELKESTTLYSFHKQMRADMDFPQDQLVLFKAFDAEGDVSARYGVFDLGSGTIDDMTVAQCHKKGEDRFVYFYDTTNVKSVIVTLEDIVNAEPRKGVIYPFLVETKGPNPIDFENGYVAFEDLPDDKKKDPDDDDFDDFDDDADDDDKDDDTEEIYGDDDED
;
A
#
# COMPACT_ATOMS: atom_id res chain seq x y z
N MET A 1 -4.44 -20.85 10.66
CA MET A 1 -4.24 -19.40 10.86
C MET A 1 -4.14 -18.73 9.48
N ILE A 2 -4.80 -17.59 9.33
CA ILE A 2 -4.75 -16.73 8.14
C ILE A 2 -4.13 -15.40 8.56
N LEU A 3 -3.14 -14.94 7.81
CA LEU A 3 -2.50 -13.64 7.97
C LEU A 3 -3.01 -12.70 6.88
N LYS A 4 -3.39 -11.48 7.25
CA LYS A 4 -3.91 -10.48 6.36
C LYS A 4 -2.87 -9.38 6.17
N TYR A 5 -2.39 -9.21 4.94
CA TYR A 5 -1.38 -8.22 4.60
C TYR A 5 -1.96 -7.14 3.70
N ARG A 6 -1.62 -5.89 4.02
CA ARG A 6 -1.85 -4.75 3.15
C ARG A 6 -0.60 -4.40 2.36
N VAL A 7 -0.78 -4.16 1.08
CA VAL A 7 0.23 -3.61 0.18
C VAL A 7 -0.14 -2.17 -0.13
N SER A 8 0.79 -1.26 0.10
CA SER A 8 0.62 0.18 -0.11
C SER A 8 1.81 0.79 -0.86
N LEU A 9 1.61 1.98 -1.41
CA LEU A 9 2.67 2.76 -2.06
C LEU A 9 3.10 3.91 -1.17
N PRO A 10 4.41 4.10 -0.93
CA PRO A 10 4.91 5.25 -0.18
C PRO A 10 4.42 6.57 -0.78
N GLY A 11 3.80 7.42 0.03
CA GLY A 11 3.33 8.74 -0.38
C GLY A 11 2.08 8.77 -1.29
N ILE A 12 1.45 7.63 -1.57
CA ILE A 12 0.27 7.53 -2.43
C ILE A 12 -0.91 6.95 -1.65
N LYS A 13 -1.89 7.78 -1.30
CA LYS A 13 -3.08 7.38 -0.52
C LYS A 13 -4.13 6.60 -1.35
N GLY A 14 -4.10 6.72 -2.66
CA GLY A 14 -5.10 6.16 -3.58
C GLY A 14 -4.90 4.68 -3.94
N PHE A 15 -3.89 4.02 -3.40
CA PHE A 15 -3.54 2.64 -3.74
C PHE A 15 -3.55 1.73 -2.52
N ALA A 16 -4.20 0.59 -2.65
CA ALA A 16 -4.07 -0.52 -1.72
C ALA A 16 -4.40 -1.85 -2.39
N ARG A 17 -3.75 -2.91 -1.94
CA ARG A 17 -4.09 -4.31 -2.19
C ARG A 17 -4.05 -5.06 -0.86
N VAL A 18 -5.10 -5.81 -0.57
CA VAL A 18 -5.15 -6.59 0.68
C VAL A 18 -5.21 -8.06 0.35
N TYR A 19 -4.34 -8.82 0.96
CA TYR A 19 -4.19 -10.26 0.73
C TYR A 19 -4.44 -11.06 2.02
N GLU A 20 -5.15 -12.16 1.88
CA GLU A 20 -5.17 -13.22 2.87
C GLU A 20 -4.17 -14.32 2.49
N LEU A 21 -3.33 -14.71 3.43
CA LEU A 21 -2.31 -15.72 3.26
C LEU A 21 -2.46 -16.82 4.32
N LYS A 22 -2.23 -18.08 3.93
CA LYS A 22 -2.07 -19.17 4.89
C LYS A 22 -0.75 -19.01 5.64
N GLU A 23 -0.70 -19.47 6.88
CA GLU A 23 0.54 -19.50 7.67
C GLU A 23 1.72 -20.21 6.97
N SER A 24 1.41 -21.19 6.13
CA SER A 24 2.40 -21.94 5.35
C SER A 24 2.79 -21.28 4.02
N THR A 25 2.21 -20.13 3.68
CA THR A 25 2.55 -19.41 2.44
C THR A 25 3.98 -18.89 2.54
N THR A 26 4.80 -19.23 1.54
CA THR A 26 6.17 -18.72 1.44
C THR A 26 6.18 -17.29 0.87
N LEU A 27 7.24 -16.54 1.16
CA LEU A 27 7.46 -15.23 0.53
C LEU A 27 7.51 -15.33 -1.00
N TYR A 28 8.01 -16.45 -1.53
CA TYR A 28 8.00 -16.73 -2.97
C TYR A 28 6.59 -16.84 -3.53
N SER A 29 5.70 -17.61 -2.88
CA SER A 29 4.32 -17.73 -3.33
C SER A 29 3.58 -16.39 -3.26
N PHE A 30 3.84 -15.60 -2.23
CA PHE A 30 3.28 -14.26 -2.08
C PHE A 30 3.81 -13.31 -3.17
N HIS A 31 5.12 -13.30 -3.39
CA HIS A 31 5.76 -12.56 -4.45
C HIS A 31 5.15 -12.84 -5.83
N LYS A 32 4.97 -14.13 -6.18
CA LYS A 32 4.35 -14.52 -7.46
C LYS A 32 2.94 -13.97 -7.62
N GLN A 33 2.14 -14.03 -6.56
CA GLN A 33 0.77 -13.51 -6.59
C GLN A 33 0.76 -11.99 -6.74
N MET A 34 1.58 -11.26 -5.98
CA MET A 34 1.69 -9.81 -6.10
C MET A 34 2.10 -9.38 -7.51
N ARG A 35 3.06 -10.08 -8.11
CA ARG A 35 3.49 -9.80 -9.51
C ARG A 35 2.35 -9.97 -10.51
N ALA A 36 1.57 -11.03 -10.36
CA ALA A 36 0.47 -11.31 -11.26
C ALA A 36 -0.66 -10.27 -11.13
N ASP A 37 -1.00 -9.89 -9.89
CA ASP A 37 -2.13 -8.99 -9.61
C ASP A 37 -1.81 -7.51 -9.92
N MET A 38 -0.55 -7.11 -9.83
CA MET A 38 -0.10 -5.73 -10.03
C MET A 38 0.68 -5.51 -11.31
N ASP A 39 0.73 -6.50 -12.20
CA ASP A 39 1.44 -6.46 -13.49
C ASP A 39 2.92 -6.09 -13.38
N PHE A 40 3.57 -6.48 -12.27
CA PHE A 40 4.99 -6.21 -12.10
C PHE A 40 5.87 -6.99 -13.09
N PRO A 41 7.03 -6.43 -13.49
CA PRO A 41 7.97 -7.11 -14.39
C PRO A 41 8.35 -8.49 -13.89
N GLN A 42 8.32 -9.49 -14.77
CA GLN A 42 8.59 -10.90 -14.41
C GLN A 42 10.08 -11.26 -14.42
N ASP A 43 10.89 -10.45 -15.06
CA ASP A 43 12.32 -10.65 -15.30
C ASP A 43 13.23 -10.00 -14.24
N GLN A 44 12.64 -9.27 -13.29
CA GLN A 44 13.38 -8.59 -12.23
C GLN A 44 13.67 -9.50 -11.04
N LEU A 45 14.84 -9.31 -10.43
CA LEU A 45 15.15 -9.89 -9.14
C LEU A 45 14.20 -9.35 -8.08
N VAL A 46 13.92 -10.18 -7.10
CA VAL A 46 13.05 -9.85 -5.97
C VAL A 46 13.84 -9.70 -4.69
N LEU A 47 13.44 -8.73 -3.87
CA LEU A 47 14.00 -8.52 -2.56
C LEU A 47 12.90 -8.09 -1.59
N PHE A 48 12.78 -8.77 -0.46
CA PHE A 48 12.04 -8.32 0.71
C PHE A 48 13.03 -7.84 1.76
N LYS A 49 12.92 -6.60 2.20
CA LYS A 49 13.55 -6.10 3.42
C LYS A 49 12.53 -6.18 4.54
N ALA A 50 12.80 -7.01 5.54
CA ALA A 50 11.98 -7.12 6.73
C ALA A 50 12.40 -6.08 7.77
N PHE A 51 11.43 -5.54 8.49
CA PHE A 51 11.64 -4.58 9.55
C PHE A 51 11.10 -5.14 10.87
N ASP A 52 11.82 -4.86 11.95
CA ASP A 52 11.38 -5.16 13.31
C ASP A 52 10.40 -4.08 13.84
N ALA A 53 9.99 -4.25 15.10
CA ALA A 53 9.07 -3.32 15.76
C ALA A 53 9.66 -1.92 15.97
N GLU A 54 10.98 -1.80 16.02
CA GLU A 54 11.71 -0.55 16.17
C GLU A 54 11.86 0.19 14.83
N GLY A 55 11.59 -0.51 13.71
CA GLY A 55 11.70 0.04 12.36
C GLY A 55 13.07 -0.14 11.73
N ASP A 56 13.93 -0.96 12.33
CA ASP A 56 15.22 -1.32 11.78
C ASP A 56 15.13 -2.53 10.86
N VAL A 57 16.03 -2.60 9.87
CA VAL A 57 16.10 -3.76 8.96
C VAL A 57 16.61 -4.99 9.71
N SER A 58 15.72 -5.93 10.00
CA SER A 58 16.02 -7.18 10.70
C SER A 58 16.55 -8.27 9.77
N ALA A 59 16.03 -8.35 8.54
CA ALA A 59 16.41 -9.38 7.58
C ALA A 59 16.24 -8.91 6.13
N ARG A 60 16.90 -9.66 5.23
CA ARG A 60 16.74 -9.51 3.77
C ARG A 60 16.53 -10.88 3.16
N TYR A 61 15.44 -11.04 2.42
CA TYR A 61 15.05 -12.27 1.75
C TYR A 61 15.03 -12.07 0.24
N GLY A 62 15.86 -12.79 -0.46
CA GLY A 62 15.94 -12.79 -1.93
C GLY A 62 15.80 -14.19 -2.50
N VAL A 63 15.97 -14.32 -3.82
CA VAL A 63 16.09 -15.63 -4.49
C VAL A 63 17.35 -16.36 -4.02
N PHE A 64 18.40 -15.61 -3.72
CA PHE A 64 19.62 -16.11 -3.12
C PHE A 64 19.66 -15.77 -1.63
N ASP A 65 20.26 -16.65 -0.83
CA ASP A 65 20.43 -16.42 0.60
C ASP A 65 21.38 -15.22 0.84
N LEU A 66 20.84 -14.19 1.47
CA LEU A 66 21.57 -12.97 1.85
C LEU A 66 21.95 -12.98 3.35
N GLY A 67 21.95 -14.15 3.97
CA GLY A 67 22.29 -14.36 5.38
C GLY A 67 21.08 -14.56 6.30
N SER A 68 19.85 -14.49 5.76
CA SER A 68 18.61 -14.67 6.54
C SER A 68 17.75 -15.85 6.04
N GLY A 69 18.13 -16.47 4.95
CA GLY A 69 17.40 -17.47 4.20
C GLY A 69 16.87 -16.92 2.88
N THR A 70 16.16 -17.75 2.13
CA THR A 70 15.59 -17.39 0.82
C THR A 70 14.08 -17.16 0.91
N ILE A 71 13.52 -16.54 -0.13
CA ILE A 71 12.06 -16.36 -0.23
C ILE A 71 11.29 -17.69 -0.35
N ASP A 72 11.95 -18.77 -0.82
CA ASP A 72 11.37 -20.11 -0.93
C ASP A 72 11.27 -20.80 0.43
N ASP A 73 12.25 -20.55 1.31
CA ASP A 73 12.37 -21.21 2.61
C ASP A 73 11.53 -20.52 3.69
N MET A 74 11.32 -19.21 3.55
CA MET A 74 10.67 -18.40 4.57
C MET A 74 9.17 -18.29 4.34
N THR A 75 8.40 -18.73 5.34
CA THR A 75 6.95 -18.55 5.37
C THR A 75 6.56 -17.26 6.11
N VAL A 76 5.38 -16.71 5.78
CA VAL A 76 4.86 -15.53 6.48
C VAL A 76 4.69 -15.76 7.98
N ALA A 77 4.33 -16.98 8.41
CA ALA A 77 4.24 -17.32 9.83
C ALA A 77 5.61 -17.35 10.52
N GLN A 78 6.68 -17.74 9.82
CA GLN A 78 8.05 -17.70 10.36
C GLN A 78 8.53 -16.26 10.50
N CYS A 79 8.25 -15.40 9.53
CA CYS A 79 8.55 -13.98 9.60
C CYS A 79 7.82 -13.34 10.80
N HIS A 80 6.50 -13.56 10.92
CA HIS A 80 5.72 -13.07 12.05
C HIS A 80 6.29 -13.51 13.42
N LYS A 81 6.70 -14.77 13.56
CA LYS A 81 7.32 -15.28 14.80
C LYS A 81 8.63 -14.60 15.14
N LYS A 82 9.33 -14.03 14.16
CA LYS A 82 10.54 -13.24 14.36
C LYS A 82 10.24 -11.75 14.66
N GLY A 83 8.97 -11.34 14.61
CA GLY A 83 8.56 -9.93 14.73
C GLY A 83 8.69 -9.13 13.44
N GLU A 84 8.79 -9.81 12.31
CA GLU A 84 8.95 -9.23 10.98
C GLU A 84 7.57 -9.10 10.30
N ASP A 85 6.79 -8.13 10.75
CA ASP A 85 5.41 -7.92 10.29
C ASP A 85 5.29 -6.88 9.17
N ARG A 86 6.40 -6.20 8.88
CA ARG A 86 6.49 -5.17 7.85
C ARG A 86 7.65 -5.45 6.90
N PHE A 87 7.37 -5.30 5.60
CA PHE A 87 8.36 -5.47 4.55
C PHE A 87 8.34 -4.30 3.58
N VAL A 88 9.51 -3.99 3.02
CA VAL A 88 9.62 -3.28 1.75
C VAL A 88 9.93 -4.32 0.68
N TYR A 89 9.00 -4.51 -0.23
CA TYR A 89 9.12 -5.46 -1.33
C TYR A 89 9.54 -4.71 -2.60
N PHE A 90 10.77 -4.99 -3.06
CA PHE A 90 11.30 -4.45 -4.30
C PHE A 90 10.86 -5.35 -5.46
N TYR A 91 10.01 -4.82 -6.33
CA TYR A 91 9.57 -5.50 -7.54
C TYR A 91 10.42 -5.17 -8.77
N ASP A 92 11.21 -4.08 -8.70
CA ASP A 92 12.21 -3.68 -9.68
C ASP A 92 13.44 -3.18 -8.91
N THR A 93 14.41 -4.07 -8.74
CA THR A 93 15.63 -3.77 -7.99
C THR A 93 16.59 -2.86 -8.77
N THR A 94 16.49 -2.83 -10.10
CA THR A 94 17.32 -1.99 -10.96
C THR A 94 16.95 -0.51 -10.84
N ASN A 95 15.63 -0.22 -10.85
CA ASN A 95 15.12 1.15 -10.71
C ASN A 95 14.72 1.49 -9.27
N VAL A 96 15.01 0.60 -8.32
CA VAL A 96 14.74 0.75 -6.87
C VAL A 96 13.24 0.99 -6.59
N LYS A 97 12.36 0.35 -7.36
CA LYS A 97 10.91 0.47 -7.16
C LYS A 97 10.41 -0.58 -6.18
N SER A 98 9.62 -0.14 -5.22
CA SER A 98 9.12 -1.00 -4.14
C SER A 98 7.70 -0.66 -3.72
N VAL A 99 7.08 -1.56 -2.99
CA VAL A 99 5.84 -1.35 -2.24
C VAL A 99 6.08 -1.73 -0.78
N ILE A 100 5.26 -1.16 0.11
CA ILE A 100 5.24 -1.53 1.52
C ILE A 100 4.22 -2.64 1.70
N VAL A 101 4.59 -3.67 2.46
CA VAL A 101 3.74 -4.82 2.78
C VAL A 101 3.67 -4.91 4.30
N THR A 102 2.51 -4.69 4.88
CA THR A 102 2.32 -4.66 6.34
C THR A 102 1.29 -5.71 6.77
N LEU A 103 1.56 -6.42 7.84
CA LEU A 103 0.60 -7.31 8.48
C LEU A 103 -0.46 -6.48 9.21
N GLU A 104 -1.72 -6.57 8.77
CA GLU A 104 -2.85 -5.85 9.38
C GLU A 104 -3.57 -6.65 10.45
N ASP A 105 -3.74 -7.96 10.19
CA ASP A 105 -4.58 -8.79 11.05
C ASP A 105 -4.17 -10.27 10.99
N ILE A 106 -4.45 -10.99 12.06
CA ILE A 106 -4.24 -12.43 12.17
C ILE A 106 -5.54 -13.07 12.60
N VAL A 107 -6.15 -13.84 11.68
CA VAL A 107 -7.39 -14.55 11.93
C VAL A 107 -7.09 -16.01 12.29
N ASN A 108 -7.38 -16.40 13.52
CA ASN A 108 -7.28 -17.78 13.98
C ASN A 108 -8.47 -18.62 13.46
N ALA A 109 -8.53 -18.79 12.14
CA ALA A 109 -9.54 -19.58 11.47
C ALA A 109 -8.90 -20.56 10.49
N GLU A 110 -9.64 -21.61 10.18
CA GLU A 110 -9.26 -22.53 9.10
C GLU A 110 -9.34 -21.81 7.74
N PRO A 111 -8.41 -22.11 6.82
CA PRO A 111 -8.50 -21.62 5.46
C PRO A 111 -9.83 -21.99 4.81
N ARG A 112 -10.44 -21.05 4.09
CA ARG A 112 -11.72 -21.28 3.42
C ARG A 112 -11.58 -22.37 2.36
N LYS A 113 -12.50 -23.34 2.36
CA LYS A 113 -12.51 -24.43 1.38
C LYS A 113 -12.75 -23.87 -0.04
N GLY A 114 -11.95 -24.32 -0.99
CA GLY A 114 -12.06 -23.90 -2.39
C GLY A 114 -11.40 -22.57 -2.71
N VAL A 115 -10.80 -21.89 -1.74
CA VAL A 115 -10.02 -20.65 -1.96
C VAL A 115 -8.56 -21.00 -2.14
N ILE A 116 -7.96 -20.45 -3.19
CA ILE A 116 -6.51 -20.54 -3.46
C ILE A 116 -5.82 -19.35 -2.79
N TYR A 117 -4.81 -19.63 -1.99
CA TYR A 117 -4.01 -18.62 -1.30
C TYR A 117 -2.60 -18.52 -1.89
N PRO A 118 -2.01 -17.32 -1.96
CA PRO A 118 -2.51 -16.01 -1.51
C PRO A 118 -3.80 -15.59 -2.20
N PHE A 119 -4.73 -14.98 -1.46
CA PHE A 119 -6.03 -14.56 -1.99
C PHE A 119 -6.16 -13.03 -1.87
N LEU A 120 -6.35 -12.35 -3.00
CA LEU A 120 -6.58 -10.91 -3.06
C LEU A 120 -8.00 -10.60 -2.61
N VAL A 121 -8.15 -9.91 -1.48
CA VAL A 121 -9.44 -9.59 -0.84
C VAL A 121 -9.94 -8.22 -1.26
N GLU A 122 -9.03 -7.25 -1.38
CA GLU A 122 -9.35 -5.86 -1.66
C GLU A 122 -8.39 -5.26 -2.70
N THR A 123 -8.95 -4.50 -3.61
CA THR A 123 -8.24 -3.76 -4.65
C THR A 123 -8.72 -2.31 -4.64
N LYS A 124 -7.80 -1.36 -4.43
CA LYS A 124 -8.05 0.07 -4.48
C LYS A 124 -7.03 0.75 -5.38
N GLY A 125 -7.51 1.58 -6.29
CA GLY A 125 -6.67 2.34 -7.22
C GLY A 125 -6.01 1.53 -8.34
N PRO A 126 -5.36 2.20 -9.30
CA PRO A 126 -4.64 1.58 -10.40
C PRO A 126 -3.40 0.82 -9.90
N ASN A 127 -2.78 0.03 -10.79
CA ASN A 127 -1.55 -0.68 -10.44
C ASN A 127 -0.37 0.29 -10.28
N PRO A 128 0.64 -0.05 -9.47
CA PRO A 128 1.79 0.84 -9.22
C PRO A 128 2.53 1.30 -10.47
N ILE A 129 2.61 0.44 -11.49
CA ILE A 129 3.27 0.77 -12.77
C ILE A 129 2.54 1.85 -13.57
N ASP A 130 1.26 2.09 -13.30
CA ASP A 130 0.43 3.09 -13.98
C ASP A 130 0.65 4.52 -13.42
N PHE A 131 1.37 4.65 -12.31
CA PHE A 131 1.76 5.95 -11.76
C PHE A 131 3.01 6.47 -12.45
N GLU A 132 2.84 7.29 -13.49
CA GLU A 132 3.95 7.85 -14.28
C GLU A 132 4.81 8.85 -13.51
N ASN A 133 4.23 9.56 -12.54
CA ASN A 133 4.90 10.59 -11.76
C ASN A 133 4.50 10.55 -10.29
N GLY A 134 5.47 10.70 -9.41
CA GLY A 134 5.23 10.87 -7.97
C GLY A 134 5.47 9.63 -7.13
N TYR A 135 5.85 8.50 -7.71
CA TYR A 135 6.33 7.37 -6.94
C TYR A 135 7.76 7.65 -6.47
N VAL A 136 7.91 7.74 -5.16
CA VAL A 136 9.22 7.84 -4.51
C VAL A 136 9.51 6.52 -3.82
N ALA A 137 10.69 5.95 -4.06
CA ALA A 137 11.11 4.73 -3.37
C ALA A 137 11.12 4.97 -1.85
N PHE A 138 10.75 3.94 -1.08
CA PHE A 138 10.70 4.05 0.38
C PHE A 138 12.02 4.54 0.98
N GLU A 139 13.15 4.13 0.40
CA GLU A 139 14.49 4.53 0.86
C GLU A 139 14.79 6.01 0.63
N ASP A 140 14.18 6.61 -0.38
CA ASP A 140 14.36 8.03 -0.74
C ASP A 140 13.37 8.95 -0.03
N LEU A 141 12.43 8.39 0.74
CA LEU A 141 11.53 9.19 1.55
C LEU A 141 12.28 9.83 2.73
N PRO A 142 11.99 11.10 3.06
CA PRO A 142 12.38 11.69 4.32
C PRO A 142 11.94 10.81 5.51
N ASP A 143 12.73 10.79 6.57
CA ASP A 143 12.48 9.87 7.70
C ASP A 143 11.12 10.10 8.39
N ASP A 144 10.58 11.31 8.36
CA ASP A 144 9.26 11.67 8.84
C ASP A 144 8.13 11.04 8.01
N LYS A 145 8.40 10.69 6.74
CA LYS A 145 7.45 10.05 5.82
C LYS A 145 7.63 8.53 5.68
N LYS A 146 8.63 7.96 6.34
CA LYS A 146 8.85 6.50 6.40
C LYS A 146 7.96 5.80 7.43
N LYS A 147 7.07 6.55 8.10
CA LYS A 147 6.02 6.01 8.97
C LYS A 147 4.96 5.29 8.13
N ASP A 148 4.18 4.43 8.79
CA ASP A 148 3.10 3.70 8.14
C ASP A 148 2.14 4.66 7.42
N PRO A 149 1.77 4.37 6.16
CA PRO A 149 0.78 5.18 5.45
C PRO A 149 -0.62 5.14 6.10
N ASP A 150 -0.86 4.21 7.04
CA ASP A 150 -2.11 4.12 7.79
C ASP A 150 -2.10 4.95 9.09
N ASP A 151 -0.95 5.55 9.46
CA ASP A 151 -0.79 6.42 10.64
C ASP A 151 -1.11 7.91 10.32
N ASP A 152 -1.81 8.14 9.21
CA ASP A 152 -2.33 9.45 8.87
C ASP A 152 -3.50 9.80 9.79
N ASP A 153 -3.24 10.71 10.71
CA ASP A 153 -4.25 11.54 11.37
C ASP A 153 -5.22 12.05 10.31
N PHE A 154 -6.44 11.58 10.40
CA PHE A 154 -7.56 11.92 9.53
C PHE A 154 -8.12 13.33 9.86
N ASP A 155 -7.29 14.22 10.39
CA ASP A 155 -7.61 15.59 10.76
C ASP A 155 -6.84 16.54 9.87
N ASP A 156 -7.32 16.81 8.67
CA ASP A 156 -7.25 18.14 8.03
C ASP A 156 -7.95 18.11 6.65
N PHE A 157 -9.24 17.92 6.63
CA PHE A 157 -10.07 18.50 5.60
C PHE A 157 -10.83 19.65 6.25
N ASP A 158 -10.14 20.74 6.48
CA ASP A 158 -10.79 22.06 6.53
C ASP A 158 -11.34 22.31 5.12
N ASP A 159 -12.61 22.02 5.01
CA ASP A 159 -13.48 22.41 3.90
C ASP A 159 -13.73 23.93 4.05
N ASP A 160 -12.72 24.73 3.72
CA ASP A 160 -12.91 26.16 3.46
C ASP A 160 -13.64 26.29 2.12
N ALA A 161 -14.93 25.97 2.17
CA ALA A 161 -15.90 26.47 1.21
C ALA A 161 -16.07 27.96 1.51
N ASP A 162 -15.25 28.78 0.88
CA ASP A 162 -15.51 30.19 0.70
C ASP A 162 -16.84 30.32 -0.03
N ASP A 163 -17.89 30.49 0.76
CA ASP A 163 -19.23 30.92 0.33
C ASP A 163 -19.13 32.42 -0.02
N ASP A 164 -18.70 32.69 -1.24
CA ASP A 164 -18.69 34.04 -1.83
C ASP A 164 -20.12 34.40 -2.17
N ASP A 165 -20.90 34.82 -1.15
CA ASP A 165 -22.17 35.49 -1.28
C ASP A 165 -21.95 36.78 -2.05
N LYS A 166 -22.15 36.74 -3.36
CA LYS A 166 -22.33 37.94 -4.17
C LYS A 166 -23.76 38.39 -4.01
N ASP A 167 -23.90 39.40 -3.17
CA ASP A 167 -25.07 40.30 -3.15
C ASP A 167 -25.35 40.78 -4.58
N ASP A 168 -26.43 40.27 -5.13
CA ASP A 168 -27.01 40.74 -6.37
C ASP A 168 -27.95 41.90 -6.02
N ASP A 169 -27.38 43.10 -6.01
CA ASP A 169 -28.15 44.38 -5.95
C ASP A 169 -29.03 44.50 -7.19
N THR A 170 -30.25 44.05 -7.06
CA THR A 170 -31.30 44.38 -8.02
C THR A 170 -31.78 45.80 -7.77
N GLU A 171 -31.23 46.76 -8.53
CA GLU A 171 -31.78 48.06 -8.66
C GLU A 171 -33.16 47.99 -9.30
N GLU A 172 -34.21 48.35 -8.53
CA GLU A 172 -35.52 48.63 -9.00
C GLU A 172 -35.50 49.93 -9.80
N ILE A 173 -35.70 49.85 -11.12
CA ILE A 173 -35.99 51.01 -11.96
C ILE A 173 -37.48 51.15 -12.04
N TYR A 174 -38.02 52.12 -11.27
CA TYR A 174 -39.30 52.67 -11.46
C TYR A 174 -39.32 53.48 -12.78
N GLY A 175 -40.11 53.09 -13.69
CA GLY A 175 -40.45 53.80 -14.89
C GLY A 175 -41.91 54.15 -14.83
N ASP A 176 -42.12 55.37 -14.47
CA ASP A 176 -43.41 56.07 -14.41
C ASP A 176 -43.90 56.49 -15.82
N ASP A 177 -45.20 56.40 -15.98
CA ASP A 177 -46.08 57.32 -16.64
C ASP A 177 -46.21 57.44 -18.17
N ASP A 178 -47.44 57.40 -18.43
CA ASP A 178 -48.37 58.39 -19.04
C ASP A 178 -48.71 58.21 -20.52
N GLU A 179 -50.06 58.07 -20.64
CA GLU A 179 -51.04 58.79 -21.45
C GLU A 179 -50.85 58.85 -22.98
N ASP A 180 -51.78 58.29 -23.67
CA ASP A 180 -52.97 58.80 -24.42
C ASP A 180 -53.58 57.69 -25.28
#